data_996b3e6baf4018820eba967ff028f336
#
_entry.id   996b3e6baf4018820eba967ff028f336
#
_cell.length_a   1.000
_cell.length_b   1.000
_cell.length_c   1.000
_cell.angle_alpha   90.00
_cell.angle_beta   90.00
_cell.angle_gamma   90.00
#
_symmetry.space_group_name_H-M   'P 1'
#
loop_
_entity.id
_entity.type
_entity.pdbx_description
1 polymer ?
#
loop_
_entity_poly.entity_id
_entity_poly.type
_entity_poly.pdbx_seq_one_letter_code
_entity_poly.pdbx_strand_id
1 'polypeptide(L)'
;LDGRSITRCHLLGFSDGGNIALLFALKYPEYVEKLILNGADLCPSGVKLTTQLPIVLGWGMCRVPALFSRKARANWEMLDLMVTQPHIPTEALARLPMPALVVAGERDMIREGHTRAIAAAIPDSRLAILPGDHFVARRNWQTFNPLVLDFLLDGAQIP
;
A
#
# COMPACT_ATOMS: atom_id res chain seq x y z
N LEU A 1 -16.41 2.30 10.99
CA LEU A 1 -15.91 2.61 12.33
C LEU A 1 -17.06 3.12 13.21
N ASP A 2 -17.77 4.14 12.78
CA ASP A 2 -18.85 4.79 13.56
C ASP A 2 -19.94 3.81 14.01
N GLY A 3 -20.39 2.91 13.14
CA GLY A 3 -21.38 1.87 13.46
C GLY A 3 -20.92 0.84 14.51
N ARG A 4 -19.64 0.89 14.93
CA ARG A 4 -19.04 0.04 15.98
C ARG A 4 -18.48 0.83 17.14
N SER A 5 -18.70 2.15 17.19
CA SER A 5 -18.14 3.08 18.18
C SER A 5 -16.60 3.01 18.28
N ILE A 6 -15.93 2.70 17.16
CA ILE A 6 -14.48 2.71 17.05
C ILE A 6 -14.07 4.12 16.64
N THR A 7 -13.45 4.84 17.54
CA THR A 7 -13.04 6.23 17.31
C THR A 7 -11.73 6.35 16.55
N ARG A 8 -10.79 5.43 16.79
CA ARG A 8 -9.49 5.37 16.12
C ARG A 8 -9.02 3.93 15.99
N CYS A 9 -8.21 3.65 14.97
CA CYS A 9 -7.61 2.33 14.77
C CYS A 9 -6.25 2.45 14.09
N HIS A 10 -5.44 1.40 14.23
CA HIS A 10 -4.27 1.21 13.38
C HIS A 10 -4.71 0.64 12.03
N LEU A 11 -4.11 1.15 10.95
CA LEU A 11 -4.35 0.63 9.60
C LEU A 11 -3.09 -0.04 9.07
N LEU A 12 -3.23 -1.30 8.63
CA LEU A 12 -2.21 -1.99 7.86
C LEU A 12 -2.79 -2.30 6.48
N GLY A 13 -2.14 -1.80 5.44
CA GLY A 13 -2.50 -2.05 4.06
C GLY A 13 -1.38 -2.75 3.28
N PHE A 14 -1.73 -3.75 2.47
CA PHE A 14 -0.83 -4.45 1.58
C PHE A 14 -1.16 -4.15 0.13
N SER A 15 -0.14 -3.78 -0.69
CA SER A 15 -0.30 -3.49 -2.11
C SER A 15 -1.40 -2.44 -2.34
N ASP A 16 -2.43 -2.70 -3.17
CA ASP A 16 -3.60 -1.83 -3.35
C ASP A 16 -4.32 -1.51 -2.03
N GLY A 17 -4.32 -2.46 -1.07
CA GLY A 17 -4.81 -2.20 0.28
C GLY A 17 -4.00 -1.13 1.02
N GLY A 18 -2.70 -1.02 0.73
CA GLY A 18 -1.84 0.07 1.21
C GLY A 18 -2.22 1.41 0.59
N ASN A 19 -2.52 1.43 -0.71
CA ASN A 19 -2.98 2.61 -1.43
C ASN A 19 -4.32 3.10 -0.85
N ILE A 20 -5.25 2.18 -0.59
CA ILE A 20 -6.56 2.48 0.03
C ILE A 20 -6.36 3.01 1.45
N ALA A 21 -5.50 2.38 2.27
CA ALA A 21 -5.21 2.83 3.62
C ALA A 21 -4.61 4.24 3.63
N LEU A 22 -3.73 4.54 2.68
CA LEU A 22 -3.12 5.85 2.49
C LEU A 22 -4.16 6.92 2.10
N LEU A 23 -5.02 6.61 1.13
CA LEU A 23 -6.13 7.49 0.72
C LEU A 23 -7.12 7.74 1.87
N PHE A 24 -7.42 6.69 2.66
CA PHE A 24 -8.26 6.81 3.83
C PHE A 24 -7.61 7.71 4.89
N ALA A 25 -6.33 7.51 5.19
CA ALA A 25 -5.60 8.32 6.16
C ALA A 25 -5.48 9.79 5.75
N LEU A 26 -5.33 10.07 4.45
CA LEU A 26 -5.33 11.44 3.91
C LEU A 26 -6.70 12.11 4.00
N LYS A 27 -7.77 11.34 3.88
CA LYS A 27 -9.15 11.87 3.91
C LYS A 27 -9.73 11.96 5.30
N TYR A 28 -9.37 11.03 6.17
CA TYR A 28 -9.92 10.86 7.52
C TYR A 28 -8.80 10.61 8.55
N PRO A 29 -7.84 11.55 8.70
CA PRO A 29 -6.68 11.34 9.57
C PRO A 29 -7.05 11.14 11.04
N GLU A 30 -8.19 11.68 11.49
CA GLU A 30 -8.69 11.55 12.86
C GLU A 30 -9.03 10.12 13.27
N TYR A 31 -9.32 9.24 12.30
CA TYR A 31 -9.62 7.83 12.57
C TYR A 31 -8.37 6.93 12.61
N VAL A 32 -7.21 7.45 12.18
CA VAL A 32 -5.99 6.65 12.06
C VAL A 32 -5.02 6.99 13.19
N GLU A 33 -4.64 5.97 13.96
CA GLU A 33 -3.67 6.12 15.04
C GLU A 33 -2.23 5.87 14.55
N LYS A 34 -2.01 4.75 13.84
CA LYS A 34 -0.76 4.42 13.15
C LYS A 34 -1.06 3.82 11.79
N LEU A 35 -0.21 4.11 10.83
CA LEU A 35 -0.35 3.65 9.44
C LEU A 35 0.80 2.72 9.06
N ILE A 36 0.49 1.54 8.52
CA ILE A 36 1.48 0.58 8.03
C ILE A 36 1.20 0.30 6.56
N LEU A 37 2.19 0.61 5.73
CA LEU A 37 2.12 0.48 4.27
C LEU A 37 3.10 -0.62 3.83
N ASN A 38 2.60 -1.76 3.40
CA ASN A 38 3.43 -2.84 2.87
C ASN A 38 3.27 -2.92 1.35
N GLY A 39 4.31 -2.56 0.60
CA GLY A 39 4.32 -2.61 -0.84
C GLY A 39 3.29 -1.68 -1.51
N ALA A 40 2.99 -0.54 -0.91
CA ALA A 40 2.13 0.48 -1.49
C ALA A 40 2.85 1.29 -2.57
N ASP A 41 2.08 1.86 -3.49
CA ASP A 41 2.57 2.79 -4.49
C ASP A 41 1.66 4.02 -4.61
N LEU A 42 2.18 5.12 -5.16
CA LEU A 42 1.44 6.37 -5.34
C LEU A 42 0.92 6.54 -6.76
N CYS A 43 1.49 5.79 -7.70
CA CYS A 43 1.15 5.86 -9.11
C CYS A 43 1.64 4.59 -9.84
N PRO A 44 1.04 4.24 -10.98
CA PRO A 44 1.43 3.06 -11.77
C PRO A 44 2.91 3.03 -12.18
N SER A 45 3.54 4.20 -12.35
CA SER A 45 4.97 4.29 -12.65
C SER A 45 5.88 3.91 -11.48
N GLY A 46 5.36 3.76 -10.26
CA GLY A 46 6.06 3.20 -9.10
C GLY A 46 6.35 1.71 -9.24
N VAL A 47 5.57 1.00 -10.05
CA VAL A 47 5.77 -0.43 -10.34
C VAL A 47 6.94 -0.63 -11.31
N LYS A 48 7.71 -1.70 -11.13
CA LYS A 48 8.79 -2.08 -12.06
C LYS A 48 8.22 -2.44 -13.43
N LEU A 49 8.90 -2.03 -14.49
CA LEU A 49 8.46 -2.25 -15.88
C LEU A 49 8.26 -3.74 -16.20
N THR A 50 9.09 -4.60 -15.63
CA THR A 50 8.98 -6.07 -15.79
C THR A 50 7.66 -6.64 -15.28
N THR A 51 7.03 -5.98 -14.30
CA THR A 51 5.71 -6.34 -13.78
C THR A 51 4.61 -5.58 -14.51
N GLN A 52 4.80 -4.28 -14.74
CA GLN A 52 3.80 -3.42 -15.35
C GLN A 52 3.48 -3.82 -16.81
N LEU A 53 4.47 -4.22 -17.60
CA LEU A 53 4.27 -4.56 -19.01
C LEU A 53 3.31 -5.74 -19.22
N PRO A 54 3.44 -6.89 -18.54
CA PRO A 54 2.44 -7.97 -18.62
C PRO A 54 1.04 -7.54 -18.20
N ILE A 55 0.92 -6.66 -17.20
CA ILE A 55 -0.36 -6.14 -16.72
C ILE A 55 -1.02 -5.29 -17.80
N VAL A 56 -0.30 -4.37 -18.43
CA VAL A 56 -0.79 -3.51 -19.52
C VAL A 56 -1.20 -4.34 -20.73
N LEU A 57 -0.42 -5.36 -21.09
CA LEU A 57 -0.77 -6.28 -22.19
C LEU A 57 -2.06 -7.05 -21.86
N GLY A 58 -2.17 -7.61 -20.64
CA GLY A 58 -3.38 -8.30 -20.18
C GLY A 58 -4.60 -7.39 -20.15
N TRP A 59 -4.44 -6.15 -19.69
CA TRP A 59 -5.48 -5.13 -19.71
C TRP A 59 -6.02 -4.87 -21.11
N GLY A 60 -5.13 -4.67 -22.10
CA GLY A 60 -5.51 -4.48 -23.49
C GLY A 60 -6.24 -5.70 -24.08
N MET A 61 -5.75 -6.91 -23.79
CA MET A 61 -6.35 -8.16 -24.28
C MET A 61 -7.72 -8.44 -23.66
N CYS A 62 -7.93 -8.12 -22.39
CA CYS A 62 -9.19 -8.35 -21.69
C CYS A 62 -10.31 -7.36 -22.08
N ARG A 63 -9.98 -6.25 -22.74
CA ARG A 63 -10.92 -5.17 -23.06
C ARG A 63 -12.11 -5.63 -23.93
N VAL A 64 -11.83 -6.38 -24.99
CA VAL A 64 -12.88 -6.86 -25.91
C VAL A 64 -13.73 -7.96 -25.27
N PRO A 65 -13.16 -9.02 -24.66
CA PRO A 65 -13.95 -10.01 -23.93
C PRO A 65 -14.80 -9.43 -22.80
N ALA A 66 -14.39 -8.34 -22.18
CA ALA A 66 -15.14 -7.66 -21.13
C ALA A 66 -16.51 -7.12 -21.58
N LEU A 67 -16.70 -6.90 -22.88
CA LEU A 67 -17.98 -6.46 -23.45
C LEU A 67 -19.04 -7.59 -23.45
N PHE A 68 -18.59 -8.85 -23.44
CA PHE A 68 -19.47 -10.00 -23.63
C PHE A 68 -19.55 -10.94 -22.42
N SER A 69 -18.68 -10.75 -21.41
CA SER A 69 -18.61 -11.65 -20.26
C SER A 69 -18.42 -10.87 -18.96
N ARG A 70 -19.29 -11.14 -17.97
CA ARG A 70 -19.19 -10.54 -16.62
C ARG A 70 -17.85 -10.89 -15.94
N LYS A 71 -17.36 -12.13 -16.13
CA LYS A 71 -16.07 -12.58 -15.57
C LYS A 71 -14.90 -11.84 -16.23
N ALA A 72 -14.94 -11.69 -17.55
CA ALA A 72 -13.91 -10.96 -18.28
C ALA A 72 -13.93 -9.46 -17.93
N ARG A 73 -15.11 -8.89 -17.69
CA ARG A 73 -15.25 -7.51 -17.23
C ARG A 73 -14.63 -7.32 -15.86
N ALA A 74 -14.92 -8.18 -14.88
CA ALA A 74 -14.30 -8.09 -13.55
C ALA A 74 -12.76 -8.18 -13.60
N ASN A 75 -12.23 -9.07 -14.43
CA ASN A 75 -10.78 -9.15 -14.65
C ASN A 75 -10.22 -7.89 -15.31
N TRP A 76 -10.92 -7.34 -16.30
CA TRP A 76 -10.50 -6.10 -16.96
C TRP A 76 -10.54 -4.91 -15.99
N GLU A 77 -11.60 -4.76 -15.19
CA GLU A 77 -11.74 -3.70 -14.17
C GLU A 77 -10.62 -3.77 -13.12
N MET A 78 -10.23 -4.98 -12.71
CA MET A 78 -9.10 -5.19 -11.81
C MET A 78 -7.76 -4.73 -12.46
N LEU A 79 -7.52 -5.13 -13.71
CA LEU A 79 -6.33 -4.72 -14.44
C LEU A 79 -6.34 -3.21 -14.75
N ASP A 80 -7.52 -2.65 -15.05
CA ASP A 80 -7.70 -1.22 -15.28
C ASP A 80 -7.30 -0.40 -14.05
N LEU A 81 -7.73 -0.85 -12.87
CA LEU A 81 -7.31 -0.24 -11.60
C LEU A 81 -5.78 -0.21 -11.46
N MET A 82 -5.11 -1.35 -11.74
CA MET A 82 -3.65 -1.45 -11.62
C MET A 82 -2.89 -0.62 -12.68
N VAL A 83 -3.50 -0.37 -13.84
CA VAL A 83 -2.88 0.42 -14.93
C VAL A 83 -3.13 1.92 -14.75
N THR A 84 -4.30 2.27 -14.22
CA THR A 84 -4.76 3.67 -14.18
C THR A 84 -4.71 4.31 -12.80
N GLN A 85 -4.56 3.53 -11.74
CA GLN A 85 -4.58 4.01 -10.35
C GLN A 85 -3.38 3.47 -9.57
N PRO A 86 -3.03 4.08 -8.43
CA PRO A 86 -3.52 5.35 -7.90
C PRO A 86 -2.86 6.58 -8.56
N HIS A 87 -3.34 7.76 -8.20
CA HIS A 87 -2.69 9.04 -8.48
C HIS A 87 -2.65 9.87 -7.19
N ILE A 88 -1.73 9.53 -6.31
CA ILE A 88 -1.57 10.22 -5.02
C ILE A 88 -0.37 11.17 -5.13
N PRO A 89 -0.57 12.49 -5.04
CA PRO A 89 0.53 13.43 -5.05
C PRO A 89 1.47 13.19 -3.86
N THR A 90 2.77 13.09 -4.10
CA THR A 90 3.77 12.85 -3.04
C THR A 90 3.69 13.94 -1.96
N GLU A 91 3.42 15.18 -2.35
CA GLU A 91 3.29 16.33 -1.46
C GLU A 91 2.10 16.19 -0.50
N ALA A 92 1.09 15.41 -0.87
CA ALA A 92 -0.05 15.15 0.01
C ALA A 92 0.36 14.38 1.27
N LEU A 93 1.40 13.56 1.20
CA LEU A 93 1.88 12.74 2.32
C LEU A 93 2.42 13.58 3.48
N ALA A 94 2.90 14.81 3.21
CA ALA A 94 3.35 15.74 4.24
C ALA A 94 2.22 16.17 5.21
N ARG A 95 0.95 15.91 4.87
CA ARG A 95 -0.22 16.21 5.71
C ARG A 95 -0.60 15.08 6.66
N LEU A 96 0.05 13.93 6.59
CA LEU A 96 -0.25 12.79 7.46
C LEU A 96 0.29 13.06 8.86
N PRO A 97 -0.58 13.20 9.89
CA PRO A 97 -0.15 13.56 11.24
C PRO A 97 0.21 12.35 12.10
N MET A 98 -0.10 11.13 11.63
CA MET A 98 0.14 9.91 12.38
C MET A 98 1.49 9.28 12.03
N PRO A 99 2.10 8.53 12.98
CA PRO A 99 3.27 7.72 12.69
C PRO A 99 2.98 6.70 11.59
N ALA A 100 3.94 6.49 10.68
CA ALA A 100 3.83 5.54 9.60
C ALA A 100 5.03 4.58 9.55
N LEU A 101 4.75 3.31 9.24
CA LEU A 101 5.76 2.31 8.92
C LEU A 101 5.61 1.91 7.44
N VAL A 102 6.64 2.19 6.64
CA VAL A 102 6.69 1.83 5.22
C VAL A 102 7.58 0.60 5.07
N VAL A 103 7.00 -0.49 4.58
CA VAL A 103 7.69 -1.78 4.44
C VAL A 103 7.65 -2.25 3.00
N ALA A 104 8.77 -2.79 2.52
CA ALA A 104 8.87 -3.47 1.23
C ALA A 104 9.87 -4.62 1.29
N GLY A 105 9.77 -5.53 0.33
CA GLY A 105 10.81 -6.53 0.11
C GLY A 105 11.97 -5.98 -0.74
N GLU A 106 13.19 -6.49 -0.53
CA GLU A 106 14.36 -6.13 -1.35
C GLU A 106 14.14 -6.39 -2.86
N ARG A 107 13.33 -7.40 -3.17
CA ARG A 107 12.95 -7.77 -4.53
C ARG A 107 11.49 -7.49 -4.83
N ASP A 108 10.93 -6.44 -4.21
CA ASP A 108 9.56 -6.01 -4.44
C ASP A 108 9.31 -5.66 -5.91
N MET A 109 8.07 -5.81 -6.36
CA MET A 109 7.63 -5.34 -7.67
C MET A 109 7.52 -3.80 -7.74
N ILE A 110 7.35 -3.14 -6.59
CA ILE A 110 7.46 -1.69 -6.47
C ILE A 110 8.94 -1.31 -6.52
N ARG A 111 9.27 -0.21 -7.18
CA ARG A 111 10.63 0.31 -7.23
C ARG A 111 11.06 0.76 -5.84
N GLU A 112 12.21 0.33 -5.38
CA GLU A 112 12.74 0.71 -4.06
C GLU A 112 12.83 2.23 -3.88
N GLY A 113 13.29 2.94 -4.92
CA GLY A 113 13.32 4.42 -4.90
C GLY A 113 11.94 5.04 -4.69
N HIS A 114 10.86 4.41 -5.21
CA HIS A 114 9.49 4.86 -5.00
C HIS A 114 9.05 4.63 -3.54
N THR A 115 9.32 3.45 -2.98
CA THR A 115 9.06 3.13 -1.56
C THR A 115 9.81 4.09 -0.63
N ARG A 116 11.08 4.38 -0.94
CA ARG A 116 11.89 5.37 -0.17
C ARG A 116 11.31 6.79 -0.27
N ALA A 117 10.81 7.18 -1.44
CA ALA A 117 10.17 8.48 -1.63
C ALA A 117 8.87 8.60 -0.82
N ILE A 118 8.07 7.53 -0.73
CA ILE A 118 6.89 7.49 0.13
C ILE A 118 7.29 7.73 1.59
N ALA A 119 8.26 6.97 2.10
CA ALA A 119 8.73 7.14 3.47
C ALA A 119 9.27 8.56 3.71
N ALA A 120 10.10 9.07 2.81
CA ALA A 120 10.69 10.41 2.96
C ALA A 120 9.66 11.55 2.94
N ALA A 121 8.50 11.35 2.32
CA ALA A 121 7.45 12.36 2.22
C ALA A 121 6.51 12.39 3.44
N ILE A 122 6.49 11.35 4.28
CA ILE A 122 5.67 11.29 5.50
C ILE A 122 6.52 11.83 6.68
N PRO A 123 6.05 12.86 7.41
CA PRO A 123 6.86 13.53 8.44
C PRO A 123 7.36 12.61 9.55
N ASP A 124 6.51 11.74 10.06
CA ASP A 124 6.86 10.75 11.09
C ASP A 124 6.78 9.35 10.47
N SER A 125 7.86 8.93 9.82
CA SER A 125 7.91 7.65 9.15
C SER A 125 9.14 6.83 9.50
N ARG A 126 8.95 5.50 9.55
CA ARG A 126 10.02 4.49 9.58
C ARG A 126 10.00 3.71 8.28
N LEU A 127 11.15 3.46 7.68
CA LEU A 127 11.30 2.62 6.49
C LEU A 127 11.98 1.31 6.86
N ALA A 128 11.41 0.20 6.41
CA ALA A 128 12.01 -1.12 6.51
C ALA A 128 12.02 -1.84 5.15
N ILE A 129 13.20 -2.16 4.66
CA ILE A 129 13.38 -3.04 3.49
C ILE A 129 13.81 -4.41 4.03
N LEU A 130 12.97 -5.41 3.83
CA LEU A 130 13.15 -6.75 4.38
C LEU A 130 13.60 -7.74 3.30
N PRO A 131 14.36 -8.77 3.66
CA PRO A 131 14.69 -9.86 2.73
C PRO A 131 13.41 -10.52 2.22
N GLY A 132 13.17 -10.49 0.91
CA GLY A 132 11.98 -11.07 0.29
C GLY A 132 11.50 -10.31 -0.94
N ASP A 133 10.32 -10.67 -1.38
CA ASP A 133 9.62 -10.05 -2.52
C ASP A 133 8.40 -9.22 -2.05
N HIS A 134 7.50 -8.90 -2.98
CA HIS A 134 6.26 -8.16 -2.71
C HIS A 134 5.40 -8.80 -1.61
N PHE A 135 5.47 -10.13 -1.44
CA PHE A 135 4.72 -10.89 -0.43
C PHE A 135 5.49 -11.06 0.88
N VAL A 136 6.36 -10.12 1.25
CA VAL A 136 7.24 -10.20 2.41
C VAL A 136 6.48 -10.50 3.71
N ALA A 137 5.33 -9.92 3.94
CA ALA A 137 4.50 -10.18 5.13
C ALA A 137 4.08 -11.66 5.25
N ARG A 138 3.89 -12.36 4.13
CA ARG A 138 3.55 -13.79 4.10
C ARG A 138 4.77 -14.68 4.12
N ARG A 139 5.82 -14.33 3.34
CA ARG A 139 6.97 -15.21 3.09
C ARG A 139 8.08 -15.04 4.11
N ASN A 140 8.17 -13.88 4.76
CA ASN A 140 9.14 -13.57 5.81
C ASN A 140 8.42 -13.00 7.05
N TRP A 141 7.32 -13.65 7.45
CA TRP A 141 6.50 -13.25 8.58
C TRP A 141 7.28 -13.22 9.91
N GLN A 142 8.32 -14.05 10.04
CA GLN A 142 9.18 -14.11 11.21
C GLN A 142 9.93 -12.78 11.46
N THR A 143 10.22 -12.03 10.41
CA THR A 143 10.83 -10.68 10.51
C THR A 143 9.77 -9.59 10.45
N PHE A 144 8.74 -9.76 9.60
CA PHE A 144 7.68 -8.77 9.39
C PHE A 144 6.83 -8.56 10.65
N ASN A 145 6.35 -9.65 11.28
CA ASN A 145 5.43 -9.54 12.41
C ASN A 145 6.06 -8.86 13.64
N PRO A 146 7.29 -9.24 14.09
CA PRO A 146 7.94 -8.51 15.19
C PRO A 146 8.15 -7.03 14.89
N LEU A 147 8.55 -6.67 13.66
CA LEU A 147 8.71 -5.27 13.23
C LEU A 147 7.40 -4.48 13.35
N VAL A 148 6.29 -5.07 12.88
CA VAL A 148 4.97 -4.44 12.96
C VAL A 148 4.52 -4.31 14.42
N LEU A 149 4.71 -5.35 15.24
CA LEU A 149 4.35 -5.32 16.65
C LEU A 149 5.16 -4.29 17.42
N ASP A 150 6.49 -4.21 17.18
CA ASP A 150 7.34 -3.19 17.78
C ASP A 150 6.86 -1.78 17.44
N PHE A 151 6.56 -1.53 16.16
CA PHE A 151 6.01 -0.25 15.73
C PHE A 151 4.65 0.07 16.37
N LEU A 152 3.77 -0.90 16.47
CA LEU A 152 2.44 -0.70 17.08
C LEU A 152 2.50 -0.44 18.57
N LEU A 153 3.42 -1.12 19.28
CA LEU A 153 3.58 -1.04 20.73
C LEU A 153 4.49 0.14 21.15
N ASP A 154 5.25 0.73 20.24
CA ASP A 154 6.10 1.88 20.53
C ASP A 154 5.22 3.06 21.00
N GLY A 155 5.50 3.54 22.22
CA GLY A 155 4.72 4.57 22.90
C GLY A 155 3.41 4.08 23.52
N ALA A 156 3.08 2.79 23.42
CA ALA A 156 1.97 2.22 24.19
C ALA A 156 2.42 2.00 25.64
N GLN A 157 1.77 2.66 26.59
CA GLN A 157 1.87 2.24 27.99
C GLN A 157 1.14 0.89 28.10
N ILE A 158 1.92 -0.19 28.24
CA ILE A 158 1.36 -1.49 28.57
C ILE A 158 0.85 -1.38 30.01
N PRO A 159 -0.44 -1.64 30.26
CA PRO A 159 -1.03 -1.56 31.61
C PRO A 159 -0.45 -2.63 32.54
#